data_3998148f956c375346e51f1f04a18333
#
_entry.id   3998148f956c375346e51f1f04a18333
#
_cell.length_a   1.000
_cell.length_b   1.000
_cell.length_c   1.000
_cell.angle_alpha   90.00
_cell.angle_beta   90.00
_cell.angle_gamma   90.00
#
_symmetry.space_group_name_H-M   'P 1'
#
loop_
_entity.id
_entity.type
_entity.pdbx_description
1 polymer ?
#
loop_
_entity_poly.entity_id
_entity_poly.type
_entity_poly.pdbx_seq_one_letter_code
_entity_poly.pdbx_strand_id
1 'polypeptide(L)'
;MQGKAIEAAGHYRQVLDLQPDHVEAMNNLAWILAANPDAQARNGGEAVRLAERACELTRQREPVLLGTLAAAYAEAGRFPDAAAAAEKARALATAAGQKEVADKNSELLELYRAGKPYREPGAGTR
;
A
#
# COMPACT_ATOMS: atom_id res chain seq x y z
N MET A 1 16.80 5.69 -5.00
CA MET A 1 17.21 5.47 -6.38
C MET A 1 16.09 4.88 -7.17
N GLN A 2 15.79 5.53 -8.28
CA GLN A 2 14.70 5.12 -9.15
C GLN A 2 14.87 3.70 -9.67
N GLY A 3 16.11 3.36 -10.08
CA GLY A 3 16.37 2.04 -10.63
C GLY A 3 16.09 0.92 -9.66
N LYS A 4 16.33 1.13 -8.37
CA LYS A 4 16.12 0.09 -7.37
C LYS A 4 14.65 -0.26 -7.20
N ALA A 5 13.77 0.74 -7.24
CA ALA A 5 12.34 0.47 -7.12
C ALA A 5 11.82 -0.28 -8.34
N ILE A 6 12.24 0.13 -9.52
CA ILE A 6 11.84 -0.54 -10.76
C ILE A 6 12.36 -1.97 -10.77
N GLU A 7 13.59 -2.16 -10.34
CA GLU A 7 14.20 -3.48 -10.27
C GLU A 7 13.47 -4.38 -9.27
N ALA A 8 13.15 -3.85 -8.07
CA ALA A 8 12.42 -4.59 -7.07
C ALA A 8 11.03 -4.98 -7.58
N ALA A 9 10.35 -4.04 -8.26
CA ALA A 9 9.05 -4.33 -8.84
C ALA A 9 9.14 -5.48 -9.85
N GLY A 10 10.20 -5.49 -10.66
CA GLY A 10 10.43 -6.58 -11.61
C GLY A 10 10.60 -7.93 -10.91
N HIS A 11 11.34 -7.96 -9.80
CA HIS A 11 11.50 -9.18 -9.01
C HIS A 11 10.17 -9.68 -8.46
N TYR A 12 9.35 -8.80 -7.91
CA TYR A 12 8.06 -9.21 -7.35
C TYR A 12 7.14 -9.70 -8.45
N ARG A 13 7.19 -9.11 -9.64
CA ARG A 13 6.40 -9.60 -10.78
C ARG A 13 6.83 -11.02 -11.18
N GLN A 14 8.13 -11.30 -11.13
CA GLN A 14 8.62 -12.65 -11.43
C GLN A 14 8.12 -13.65 -10.39
N VAL A 15 8.13 -13.26 -9.11
CA VAL A 15 7.61 -14.13 -8.06
C VAL A 15 6.13 -14.43 -8.34
N LEU A 16 5.36 -13.41 -8.71
CA LEU A 16 3.93 -13.59 -8.95
C LEU A 16 3.63 -14.39 -10.21
N ASP A 17 4.53 -14.37 -11.19
CA ASP A 17 4.40 -15.23 -12.37
C ASP A 17 4.49 -16.70 -11.96
N LEU A 18 5.37 -17.01 -11.02
CA LEU A 18 5.57 -18.39 -10.55
C LEU A 18 4.59 -18.77 -9.44
N GLN A 19 4.22 -17.81 -8.61
CA GLN A 19 3.34 -18.01 -7.47
C GLN A 19 2.29 -16.90 -7.44
N PRO A 20 1.22 -17.03 -8.23
CA PRO A 20 0.24 -15.93 -8.39
C PRO A 20 -0.44 -15.47 -7.10
N ASP A 21 -0.50 -16.33 -6.08
CA ASP A 21 -1.17 -15.99 -4.82
C ASP A 21 -0.17 -15.69 -3.70
N HIS A 22 1.06 -15.32 -4.04
CA HIS A 22 2.08 -14.99 -3.05
C HIS A 22 1.77 -13.62 -2.44
N VAL A 23 1.18 -13.63 -1.25
CA VAL A 23 0.65 -12.41 -0.61
C VAL A 23 1.74 -11.37 -0.34
N GLU A 24 2.89 -11.80 0.17
CA GLU A 24 3.97 -10.86 0.47
C GLU A 24 4.45 -10.13 -0.78
N ALA A 25 4.60 -10.85 -1.89
CA ALA A 25 5.03 -10.24 -3.14
C ALA A 25 3.97 -9.25 -3.65
N MET A 26 2.68 -9.60 -3.53
CA MET A 26 1.61 -8.68 -3.88
C MET A 26 1.68 -7.40 -3.07
N ASN A 27 1.88 -7.55 -1.76
CA ASN A 27 1.94 -6.39 -0.86
C ASN A 27 3.13 -5.50 -1.19
N ASN A 28 4.30 -6.10 -1.36
CA ASN A 28 5.50 -5.33 -1.64
C ASN A 28 5.42 -4.60 -2.97
N LEU A 29 4.91 -5.29 -3.99
CA LEU A 29 4.73 -4.65 -5.30
C LEU A 29 3.68 -3.55 -5.23
N ALA A 30 2.54 -3.81 -4.59
CA ALA A 30 1.49 -2.81 -4.46
C ALA A 30 1.99 -1.56 -3.75
N TRP A 31 2.81 -1.72 -2.70
CA TRP A 31 3.35 -0.59 -1.98
C TRP A 31 4.26 0.26 -2.86
N ILE A 32 5.15 -0.37 -3.65
CA ILE A 32 5.99 0.37 -4.58
C ILE A 32 5.13 1.15 -5.58
N LEU A 33 4.12 0.48 -6.15
CA LEU A 33 3.27 1.10 -7.16
C LEU A 33 2.39 2.21 -6.59
N ALA A 34 2.12 2.18 -5.30
CA ALA A 34 1.27 3.19 -4.66
C ALA A 34 2.06 4.36 -4.09
N ALA A 35 3.20 4.11 -3.48
CA ALA A 35 3.84 5.10 -2.61
C ALA A 35 5.27 5.49 -2.98
N ASN A 36 5.83 4.93 -4.05
CA ASN A 36 7.20 5.27 -4.42
C ASN A 36 7.30 6.76 -4.77
N PRO A 37 8.36 7.45 -4.33
CA PRO A 37 8.48 8.87 -4.66
C PRO A 37 8.67 9.14 -6.15
N ASP A 38 9.13 8.16 -6.93
CA ASP A 38 9.31 8.31 -8.36
C ASP A 38 8.00 7.99 -9.08
N ALA A 39 7.45 8.98 -9.79
CA ALA A 39 6.20 8.81 -10.52
C ALA A 39 6.27 7.67 -11.55
N GLN A 40 7.45 7.43 -12.11
CA GLN A 40 7.61 6.37 -13.11
C GLN A 40 7.43 4.98 -12.52
N ALA A 41 7.64 4.84 -11.21
CA ALA A 41 7.45 3.56 -10.53
C ALA A 41 6.02 3.37 -10.05
N ARG A 42 5.18 4.41 -10.06
CA ARG A 42 3.83 4.32 -9.51
C ARG A 42 2.80 3.89 -10.55
N ASN A 43 1.82 3.15 -10.11
CA ASN A 43 0.67 2.77 -10.93
C ASN A 43 -0.48 2.41 -9.98
N GLY A 44 -1.36 3.39 -9.72
CA GLY A 44 -2.44 3.22 -8.75
C GLY A 44 -3.41 2.11 -9.11
N GLY A 45 -3.76 1.97 -10.38
CA GLY A 45 -4.69 0.93 -10.80
C GLY A 45 -4.17 -0.47 -10.56
N GLU A 46 -2.92 -0.71 -10.91
CA GLU A 46 -2.30 -2.02 -10.65
C GLU A 46 -2.14 -2.26 -9.16
N ALA A 47 -1.75 -1.20 -8.42
CA ALA A 47 -1.61 -1.31 -6.97
C ALA A 47 -2.90 -1.73 -6.30
N VAL A 48 -4.03 -1.14 -6.72
CA VAL A 48 -5.35 -1.49 -6.17
C VAL A 48 -5.66 -2.96 -6.42
N ARG A 49 -5.46 -3.43 -7.65
CA ARG A 49 -5.76 -4.83 -7.98
C ARG A 49 -4.96 -5.79 -7.11
N LEU A 50 -3.66 -5.53 -6.96
CA LEU A 50 -2.80 -6.39 -6.15
C LEU A 50 -3.17 -6.35 -4.68
N ALA A 51 -3.39 -5.16 -4.14
CA ALA A 51 -3.71 -5.01 -2.74
C ALA A 51 -5.09 -5.60 -2.40
N GLU A 52 -6.07 -5.42 -3.30
CA GLU A 52 -7.37 -6.04 -3.10
C GLU A 52 -7.27 -7.55 -3.07
N ARG A 53 -6.48 -8.12 -3.97
CA ARG A 53 -6.29 -9.56 -4.02
C ARG A 53 -5.61 -10.07 -2.74
N ALA A 54 -4.57 -9.38 -2.29
CA ALA A 54 -3.87 -9.75 -1.06
C ALA A 54 -4.81 -9.70 0.14
N CYS A 55 -5.66 -8.68 0.21
CA CYS A 55 -6.63 -8.55 1.29
C CYS A 55 -7.68 -9.66 1.23
N GLU A 56 -8.16 -10.01 0.03
CA GLU A 56 -9.10 -11.11 -0.12
C GLU A 56 -8.51 -12.43 0.37
N LEU A 57 -7.27 -12.69 0.00
CA LEU A 57 -6.61 -13.94 0.38
C LEU A 57 -6.40 -14.04 1.88
N THR A 58 -6.33 -12.92 2.59
CA THR A 58 -6.15 -12.88 4.04
C THR A 58 -7.43 -12.50 4.78
N ARG A 59 -8.55 -12.53 4.08
CA ARG A 59 -9.90 -12.31 4.65
C ARG A 59 -10.06 -10.95 5.31
N GLN A 60 -9.38 -9.93 4.76
CA GLN A 60 -9.51 -8.56 5.23
C GLN A 60 -9.11 -8.39 6.71
N ARG A 61 -8.17 -9.20 7.19
CA ARG A 61 -7.81 -9.19 8.61
C ARG A 61 -6.40 -8.70 8.91
N GLU A 62 -5.61 -8.41 7.88
CA GLU A 62 -4.21 -8.01 8.08
C GLU A 62 -4.07 -6.49 7.98
N PRO A 63 -3.79 -5.82 9.11
CA PRO A 63 -3.71 -4.35 9.10
C PRO A 63 -2.69 -3.79 8.12
N VAL A 64 -1.54 -4.43 7.99
CA VAL A 64 -0.51 -3.95 7.05
C VAL A 64 -1.02 -4.00 5.62
N LEU A 65 -1.71 -5.08 5.25
CA LEU A 65 -2.26 -5.21 3.89
C LEU A 65 -3.35 -4.20 3.62
N LEU A 66 -4.19 -3.95 4.61
CA LEU A 66 -5.24 -2.93 4.48
C LEU A 66 -4.64 -1.53 4.39
N GLY A 67 -3.53 -1.28 5.08
CA GLY A 67 -2.80 -0.03 4.95
C GLY A 67 -2.24 0.16 3.55
N THR A 68 -1.71 -0.90 2.96
CA THR A 68 -1.22 -0.86 1.59
C THR A 68 -2.38 -0.62 0.61
N LEU A 69 -3.52 -1.27 0.85
CA LEU A 69 -4.71 -1.05 0.03
C LEU A 69 -5.16 0.40 0.09
N ALA A 70 -5.13 1.00 1.28
CA ALA A 70 -5.48 2.41 1.45
C ALA A 70 -4.55 3.29 0.60
N ALA A 71 -3.25 3.05 0.66
CA ALA A 71 -2.28 3.81 -0.14
C ALA A 71 -2.55 3.64 -1.64
N ALA A 72 -2.91 2.43 -2.05
CA ALA A 72 -3.22 2.14 -3.45
C ALA A 72 -4.46 2.91 -3.91
N TYR A 73 -5.54 2.89 -3.11
CA TYR A 73 -6.73 3.67 -3.44
C TYR A 73 -6.39 5.16 -3.57
N ALA A 74 -5.58 5.68 -2.64
CA ALA A 74 -5.22 7.10 -2.68
C ALA A 74 -4.44 7.45 -3.93
N GLU A 75 -3.50 6.59 -4.32
CA GLU A 75 -2.74 6.82 -5.56
C GLU A 75 -3.65 6.78 -6.79
N ALA A 76 -4.70 5.98 -6.75
CA ALA A 76 -5.69 5.91 -7.82
C ALA A 76 -6.73 7.04 -7.76
N GLY A 77 -6.62 7.93 -6.79
CA GLY A 77 -7.53 9.07 -6.63
C GLY A 77 -8.83 8.72 -5.92
N ARG A 78 -8.92 7.53 -5.32
CA ARG A 78 -10.13 7.05 -4.65
C ARG A 78 -10.02 7.30 -3.15
N PHE A 79 -10.09 8.57 -2.76
CA PHE A 79 -9.84 8.97 -1.37
C PHE A 79 -10.88 8.49 -0.35
N PRO A 80 -12.17 8.45 -0.66
CA PRO A 80 -13.12 7.86 0.30
C PRO A 80 -12.81 6.39 0.59
N ASP A 81 -12.45 5.62 -0.44
CA ASP A 81 -12.07 4.22 -0.26
C ASP A 81 -10.78 4.11 0.53
N ALA A 82 -9.82 5.00 0.25
CA ALA A 82 -8.55 5.04 0.97
C ALA A 82 -8.78 5.30 2.46
N ALA A 83 -9.63 6.26 2.78
CA ALA A 83 -9.94 6.59 4.17
C ALA A 83 -10.61 5.41 4.88
N ALA A 84 -11.56 4.75 4.22
CA ALA A 84 -12.24 3.60 4.80
C ALA A 84 -11.26 2.45 5.09
N ALA A 85 -10.34 2.17 4.16
CA ALA A 85 -9.36 1.11 4.34
C ALA A 85 -8.38 1.45 5.46
N ALA A 86 -7.93 2.71 5.54
CA ALA A 86 -7.02 3.13 6.61
C ALA A 86 -7.69 3.05 7.98
N GLU A 87 -8.97 3.41 8.05
CA GLU A 87 -9.72 3.32 9.29
C GLU A 87 -9.85 1.88 9.76
N LYS A 88 -10.14 0.96 8.84
CA LYS A 88 -10.23 -0.45 9.16
C LYS A 88 -8.87 -0.99 9.61
N ALA A 89 -7.80 -0.59 8.92
CA ALA A 89 -6.44 -1.00 9.29
C ALA A 89 -6.11 -0.53 10.70
N ARG A 90 -6.44 0.72 11.01
CA ARG A 90 -6.19 1.28 12.34
C ARG A 90 -6.95 0.51 13.42
N ALA A 91 -8.24 0.23 13.17
CA ALA A 91 -9.05 -0.47 14.15
C ALA A 91 -8.53 -1.87 14.43
N LEU A 92 -8.16 -2.61 13.38
CA LEU A 92 -7.62 -3.95 13.54
C LEU A 92 -6.25 -3.93 14.23
N ALA A 93 -5.41 -2.96 13.88
CA ALA A 93 -4.10 -2.85 14.51
C ALA A 93 -4.22 -2.51 16.00
N THR A 94 -5.15 -1.61 16.34
CA THR A 94 -5.40 -1.26 17.73
C THR A 94 -5.88 -2.48 18.52
N ALA A 95 -6.81 -3.23 17.95
CA ALA A 95 -7.32 -4.43 18.62
C ALA A 95 -6.24 -5.49 18.81
N ALA A 96 -5.27 -5.54 17.91
CA ALA A 96 -4.16 -6.50 17.99
C ALA A 96 -2.97 -6.00 18.79
N GLY A 97 -3.04 -4.79 19.34
CA GLY A 97 -1.93 -4.23 20.10
C GLY A 97 -0.77 -3.74 19.25
N GLN A 98 -0.99 -3.57 17.96
CA GLN A 98 0.05 -3.10 17.03
C GLN A 98 0.03 -1.58 16.95
N LYS A 99 0.57 -0.95 17.98
CA LYS A 99 0.47 0.50 18.14
C LYS A 99 1.10 1.27 16.98
N GLU A 100 2.27 0.84 16.53
CA GLU A 100 2.95 1.56 15.45
C GLU A 100 2.16 1.52 14.15
N VAL A 101 1.57 0.37 13.85
CA VAL A 101 0.73 0.23 12.64
C VAL A 101 -0.52 1.09 12.78
N ALA A 102 -1.14 1.11 13.96
CA ALA A 102 -2.33 1.93 14.22
C ALA A 102 -2.01 3.41 14.06
N ASP A 103 -0.89 3.86 14.64
CA ASP A 103 -0.49 5.27 14.57
C ASP A 103 -0.21 5.69 13.14
N LYS A 104 0.49 4.84 12.37
CA LYS A 104 0.77 5.14 10.97
C LYS A 104 -0.51 5.29 10.17
N ASN A 105 -1.45 4.39 10.37
CA ASN A 105 -2.72 4.49 9.64
C ASN A 105 -3.55 5.70 10.07
N SER A 106 -3.42 6.14 11.31
CA SER A 106 -4.06 7.38 11.75
C SER A 106 -3.50 8.58 11.00
N GLU A 107 -2.18 8.65 10.83
CA GLU A 107 -1.53 9.72 10.06
C GLU A 107 -1.98 9.70 8.61
N LEU A 108 -2.00 8.50 8.01
CA LEU A 108 -2.39 8.36 6.61
C LEU A 108 -3.86 8.71 6.40
N LEU A 109 -4.70 8.37 7.36
CA LEU A 109 -6.12 8.70 7.30
C LEU A 109 -6.34 10.21 7.18
N GLU A 110 -5.60 11.00 7.96
CA GLU A 110 -5.69 12.46 7.87
C GLU A 110 -5.31 12.95 6.47
N LEU A 111 -4.25 12.37 5.92
CA LEU A 111 -3.78 12.72 4.60
C LEU A 111 -4.85 12.43 3.54
N TYR A 112 -5.45 11.24 3.61
CA TYR A 112 -6.46 10.82 2.64
C TYR A 112 -7.74 11.66 2.76
N ARG A 113 -8.12 12.03 3.97
CA ARG A 113 -9.26 12.92 4.19
C ARG A 113 -9.03 14.29 3.58
N ALA A 114 -7.76 14.70 3.49
CA ALA A 114 -7.40 15.95 2.83
C ALA A 114 -7.27 15.82 1.32
N GLY A 115 -7.54 14.64 0.77
CA GLY A 115 -7.45 14.39 -0.66
C GLY A 115 -6.05 14.29 -1.20
N LYS A 116 -5.11 13.83 -0.37
CA LYS A 116 -3.69 13.74 -0.75
C LYS A 116 -3.21 12.30 -0.67
N PRO A 117 -2.47 11.84 -1.69
CA PRO A 117 -1.87 10.50 -1.62
C PRO A 117 -0.63 10.51 -0.73
N TYR A 118 -0.27 9.32 -0.26
CA TYR A 118 0.98 9.17 0.49
C TYR A 118 2.13 8.85 -0.46
N ARG A 119 3.24 9.50 -0.26
CA ARG A 119 4.48 9.23 -0.97
C ARG A 119 5.59 9.06 0.03
N GLU A 120 6.39 8.01 -0.13
CA GLU A 120 7.57 7.85 0.71
C GLU A 120 8.58 8.94 0.39
N PRO A 121 9.38 9.37 1.38
CA PRO A 121 10.43 10.36 1.13
C PRO A 121 11.41 9.82 0.09
N GLY A 122 11.76 10.66 -0.88
CA GLY A 122 12.76 10.28 -1.85
C GLY A 122 14.16 10.43 -1.27
N ALA A 123 15.13 9.73 -1.88
CA ALA A 123 16.51 9.77 -1.41
C ALA A 123 17.10 11.17 -1.48
N GLY A 124 16.60 12.01 -2.37
CA GLY A 124 17.10 13.36 -2.56
C GLY A 124 16.40 14.43 -1.73
N THR A 125 15.49 14.06 -0.83
CA THR A 125 14.65 15.04 -0.14
C THR A 125 15.21 15.52 1.19
N ARG A 126 16.41 15.15 1.51
CA ARG A 126 17.03 15.61 2.75
C ARG A 126 17.75 16.88 2.62
#